data_26a16fbe042acb99ebf902f33880dd44
#
_entry.id   26a16fbe042acb99ebf902f33880dd44
#
_cell.length_a   1.000
_cell.length_b   1.000
_cell.length_c   1.000
_cell.angle_alpha   90.00
_cell.angle_beta   90.00
_cell.angle_gamma   90.00
#
_symmetry.space_group_name_H-M   'P 1'
#
loop_
_entity.id
_entity.type
_entity.pdbx_description
1 polymer ?
#
loop_
_entity_poly.entity_id
_entity_poly.type
_entity_poly.pdbx_seq_one_letter_code
_entity_poly.pdbx_strand_id
1 'polypeptide(L)'
;MKTNLSVLGKRRYTRITGHLRRGMYAAYARYITGFARLYAQRGLPLFALTVTNEPDYPQSRWPSMAMTPREQAEFVARHLRPMLDHAGLEGTRILCWDHNYSTDHYPDGAFVRDMYADSAALTACAGSAWHYYGGSARTMSRIHDAFPNKGIWATEASGGDWGPRNFTPALLSLGTAVIDMMNNWARSAVLWNIALDEHGGPDYYYLRNDRRHSENRGLITVRDDGSIRRNADYYALGHFSKYVPIGSRCVECALDHAQGVRAAAFLVPAALTHGDGDQVVAVLVNSRPEPLDLLCHLRGAGNGVMLTLPASSLTSFLA
;
A
#
# COMPACT_ATOMS: atom_id res chain seq x y z
N MET A 1 20.55 -14.19 -12.35
CA MET A 1 19.99 -12.90 -12.77
C MET A 1 20.58 -11.72 -12.02
N LYS A 2 20.85 -11.83 -10.71
CA LYS A 2 21.45 -10.76 -9.90
C LYS A 2 22.97 -10.75 -9.96
N THR A 3 23.62 -9.64 -9.62
CA THR A 3 25.09 -9.51 -9.58
C THR A 3 25.73 -10.36 -8.50
N ASN A 4 25.01 -10.66 -7.41
CA ASN A 4 25.47 -11.46 -6.27
C ASN A 4 24.75 -12.81 -6.16
N LEU A 5 24.79 -13.61 -7.21
CA LEU A 5 24.26 -14.98 -7.21
C LEU A 5 25.07 -15.99 -6.41
N SER A 6 26.19 -15.59 -5.82
CA SER A 6 27.09 -16.51 -5.13
C SER A 6 26.57 -17.16 -3.84
N VAL A 7 25.27 -17.05 -3.54
CA VAL A 7 24.77 -17.35 -2.19
C VAL A 7 23.78 -18.50 -2.12
N LEU A 8 23.36 -19.05 -3.23
CA LEU A 8 22.67 -20.33 -3.23
C LEU A 8 23.71 -21.46 -3.09
N GLY A 9 24.16 -21.71 -1.88
CA GLY A 9 25.10 -22.82 -1.58
C GLY A 9 26.11 -22.56 -0.47
N LYS A 10 26.26 -21.36 0.04
CA LYS A 10 27.14 -21.11 1.20
C LYS A 10 26.35 -20.52 2.37
N ARG A 11 26.48 -21.13 3.53
CA ARG A 11 25.79 -20.82 4.80
C ARG A 11 26.06 -19.42 5.41
N ARG A 12 26.50 -18.45 4.63
CA ARG A 12 26.68 -17.06 5.05
C ARG A 12 26.01 -16.16 4.04
N TYR A 13 24.80 -15.75 4.36
CA TYR A 13 24.14 -14.63 3.71
C TYR A 13 24.88 -13.34 4.08
N THR A 14 25.96 -13.07 3.40
CA THR A 14 26.55 -11.73 3.38
C THR A 14 25.69 -10.86 2.51
N ARG A 15 25.41 -9.64 2.95
CA ARG A 15 24.63 -8.58 2.32
C ARG A 15 24.34 -8.83 0.83
N ILE A 16 23.11 -9.23 0.51
CA ILE A 16 22.69 -9.40 -0.88
C ILE A 16 22.25 -8.03 -1.39
N THR A 17 23.18 -7.18 -1.70
CA THR A 17 22.98 -5.87 -2.34
C THR A 17 23.02 -5.97 -3.86
N GLY A 18 22.57 -7.10 -4.41
CA GLY A 18 22.69 -7.36 -5.83
C GLY A 18 21.69 -6.58 -6.67
N HIS A 19 22.18 -6.02 -7.76
CA HIS A 19 21.37 -5.43 -8.82
C HIS A 19 21.07 -6.44 -9.92
N LEU A 20 19.98 -6.22 -10.67
CA LEU A 20 19.69 -6.99 -11.86
C LEU A 20 20.77 -6.72 -12.92
N ARG A 21 21.43 -7.77 -13.42
CA ARG A 21 22.41 -7.62 -14.50
C ARG A 21 21.72 -7.15 -15.76
N ARG A 22 22.25 -6.13 -16.45
CA ARG A 22 21.66 -5.59 -17.68
C ARG A 22 21.41 -6.66 -18.74
N GLY A 23 22.34 -7.59 -18.92
CA GLY A 23 22.16 -8.73 -19.84
C GLY A 23 21.00 -9.67 -19.47
N MET A 24 20.40 -9.52 -18.29
CA MET A 24 19.26 -10.29 -17.81
C MET A 24 17.93 -9.53 -17.85
N TYR A 25 17.92 -8.28 -18.29
CA TYR A 25 16.70 -7.47 -18.36
C TYR A 25 15.61 -8.14 -19.19
N ALA A 26 15.95 -8.59 -20.40
CA ALA A 26 14.99 -9.31 -21.24
C ALA A 26 14.50 -10.63 -20.61
N ALA A 27 15.36 -11.36 -19.93
CA ALA A 27 14.98 -12.59 -19.25
C ALA A 27 14.04 -12.31 -18.05
N TYR A 28 14.30 -11.26 -17.30
CA TYR A 28 13.44 -10.87 -16.17
C TYR A 28 12.09 -10.32 -16.66
N ALA A 29 12.08 -9.53 -17.71
CA ALA A 29 10.84 -9.08 -18.34
C ALA A 29 9.98 -10.26 -18.84
N ARG A 30 10.59 -11.29 -19.46
CA ARG A 30 9.88 -12.52 -19.83
C ARG A 30 9.29 -13.24 -18.63
N TYR A 31 10.02 -13.30 -17.51
CA TYR A 31 9.54 -13.93 -16.29
C TYR A 31 8.29 -13.20 -15.73
N ILE A 32 8.34 -11.88 -15.61
CA ILE A 32 7.20 -11.07 -15.13
C ILE A 32 6.01 -11.19 -16.11
N THR A 33 6.25 -11.07 -17.41
CA THR A 33 5.20 -11.20 -18.43
C THR A 33 4.59 -12.59 -18.42
N GLY A 34 5.41 -13.63 -18.26
CA GLY A 34 4.94 -15.02 -18.12
C GLY A 34 4.03 -15.21 -16.92
N PHE A 35 4.40 -14.63 -15.79
CA PHE A 35 3.56 -14.62 -14.58
C PHE A 35 2.21 -13.93 -14.85
N ALA A 36 2.21 -12.71 -15.38
CA ALA A 36 0.99 -11.95 -15.70
C ALA A 36 0.08 -12.71 -16.69
N ARG A 37 0.67 -13.33 -17.72
CA ARG A 37 -0.06 -14.15 -18.69
C ARG A 37 -0.71 -15.37 -18.07
N LEU A 38 -0.02 -16.07 -17.18
CA LEU A 38 -0.57 -17.25 -16.50
C LEU A 38 -1.77 -16.90 -15.61
N TYR A 39 -1.75 -15.74 -14.96
CA TYR A 39 -2.91 -15.25 -14.21
C TYR A 39 -4.07 -14.89 -15.14
N ALA A 40 -3.80 -14.16 -16.23
CA ALA A 40 -4.83 -13.80 -17.20
C ALA A 40 -5.49 -15.04 -17.84
N GLN A 41 -4.71 -16.08 -18.18
CA GLN A 41 -5.22 -17.36 -18.70
C GLN A 41 -6.15 -18.09 -17.72
N ARG A 42 -6.07 -17.79 -16.42
CA ARG A 42 -6.95 -18.34 -15.38
C ARG A 42 -8.14 -17.44 -15.05
N GLY A 43 -8.41 -16.42 -15.87
CA GLY A 43 -9.50 -15.48 -15.64
C GLY A 43 -9.19 -14.42 -14.56
N LEU A 44 -7.94 -14.28 -14.16
CA LEU A 44 -7.48 -13.35 -13.12
C LEU A 44 -6.45 -12.34 -13.70
N PRO A 45 -6.83 -11.50 -14.66
CA PRO A 45 -5.91 -10.53 -15.24
C PRO A 45 -5.38 -9.56 -14.16
N LEU A 46 -4.08 -9.31 -14.16
CA LEU A 46 -3.48 -8.41 -13.20
C LEU A 46 -3.87 -6.95 -13.50
N PHE A 47 -4.40 -6.25 -12.52
CA PHE A 47 -4.67 -4.83 -12.60
C PHE A 47 -3.38 -4.01 -12.72
N ALA A 48 -2.38 -4.31 -11.89
CA ALA A 48 -1.08 -3.66 -11.89
C ALA A 48 0.00 -4.62 -11.36
N LEU A 49 1.24 -4.28 -11.64
CA LEU A 49 2.41 -4.93 -11.04
C LEU A 49 3.49 -3.88 -10.74
N THR A 50 4.37 -4.24 -9.82
CA THR A 50 5.62 -3.51 -9.55
C THR A 50 6.81 -4.33 -10.02
N VAL A 51 7.95 -3.67 -10.22
CA VAL A 51 9.16 -4.32 -10.76
C VAL A 51 9.86 -5.16 -9.70
N THR A 52 9.97 -4.62 -8.50
CA THR A 52 10.61 -5.25 -7.35
C THR A 52 10.14 -4.57 -6.08
N ASN A 53 9.95 -5.36 -5.03
CA ASN A 53 9.67 -4.85 -3.70
C ASN A 53 10.91 -4.14 -3.15
N GLU A 54 10.73 -2.95 -2.60
CA GLU A 54 11.71 -2.17 -1.83
C GLU A 54 13.10 -2.11 -2.47
N PRO A 55 13.22 -1.46 -3.65
CA PRO A 55 14.46 -1.45 -4.43
C PRO A 55 15.63 -0.76 -3.72
N ASP A 56 15.39 0.01 -2.68
CA ASP A 56 16.41 0.70 -1.87
C ASP A 56 16.69 -0.01 -0.52
N TYR A 57 16.04 -1.15 -0.28
CA TYR A 57 16.19 -1.91 0.96
C TYR A 57 16.71 -3.33 0.71
N PRO A 58 17.96 -3.49 0.25
CA PRO A 58 18.55 -4.79 0.00
C PRO A 58 18.76 -5.55 1.32
N GLN A 59 18.14 -6.73 1.43
CA GLN A 59 18.16 -7.57 2.62
C GLN A 59 19.03 -8.82 2.44
N SER A 60 19.64 -9.24 3.55
CA SER A 60 20.31 -10.54 3.63
C SER A 60 19.39 -11.66 4.17
N ARG A 61 18.22 -11.30 4.68
CA ARG A 61 17.30 -12.24 5.33
C ARG A 61 16.39 -12.96 4.34
N TRP A 62 15.99 -12.29 3.25
CA TRP A 62 15.14 -12.81 2.20
C TRP A 62 15.62 -12.39 0.81
N PRO A 63 15.14 -13.02 -0.26
CA PRO A 63 15.46 -12.59 -1.61
C PRO A 63 15.02 -11.16 -1.84
N SER A 64 15.96 -10.28 -2.14
CA SER A 64 15.73 -8.87 -2.47
C SER A 64 16.56 -8.46 -3.68
N MET A 65 16.23 -7.34 -4.30
CA MET A 65 16.95 -6.84 -5.47
C MET A 65 16.95 -5.32 -5.44
N ALA A 66 18.15 -4.73 -5.39
CA ALA A 66 18.31 -3.29 -5.51
C ALA A 66 18.13 -2.86 -6.98
N MET A 67 17.51 -1.71 -7.17
CA MET A 67 17.46 -1.00 -8.45
C MET A 67 17.54 0.50 -8.19
N THR A 68 18.38 1.19 -8.93
CA THR A 68 18.37 2.65 -8.98
C THR A 68 17.21 3.16 -9.84
N PRO A 69 16.82 4.45 -9.74
CA PRO A 69 15.80 5.04 -10.60
C PRO A 69 16.10 4.83 -12.10
N ARG A 70 17.38 5.01 -12.48
CA ARG A 70 17.81 4.81 -13.87
C ARG A 70 17.68 3.36 -14.34
N GLU A 71 18.05 2.40 -13.51
CA GLU A 71 17.92 0.98 -13.83
C GLU A 71 16.45 0.57 -13.96
N GLN A 72 15.59 1.06 -13.07
CA GLN A 72 14.17 0.77 -13.13
C GLN A 72 13.52 1.45 -14.35
N ALA A 73 13.88 2.69 -14.66
CA ALA A 73 13.42 3.40 -15.85
C ALA A 73 13.79 2.66 -17.15
N GLU A 74 15.07 2.29 -17.30
CA GLU A 74 15.56 1.52 -18.45
C GLU A 74 14.82 0.19 -18.58
N PHE A 75 14.68 -0.54 -17.49
CA PHE A 75 14.02 -1.84 -17.47
C PHE A 75 12.53 -1.73 -17.87
N VAL A 76 11.81 -0.81 -17.27
CA VAL A 76 10.38 -0.61 -17.53
C VAL A 76 10.14 -0.17 -18.97
N ALA A 77 10.83 0.89 -19.42
CA ALA A 77 10.56 1.49 -20.72
C ALA A 77 11.00 0.63 -21.89
N ARG A 78 12.15 -0.06 -21.76
CA ARG A 78 12.80 -0.74 -22.89
C ARG A 78 12.63 -2.25 -22.90
N HIS A 79 12.20 -2.85 -21.79
CA HIS A 79 12.08 -4.30 -21.71
C HIS A 79 10.69 -4.75 -21.25
N LEU A 80 10.18 -4.25 -20.12
CA LEU A 80 8.96 -4.78 -19.52
C LEU A 80 7.72 -4.32 -20.28
N ARG A 81 7.55 -3.00 -20.52
CA ARG A 81 6.35 -2.49 -21.20
C ARG A 81 6.20 -3.06 -22.60
N PRO A 82 7.23 -3.03 -23.48
CA PRO A 82 7.12 -3.62 -24.81
C PRO A 82 6.79 -5.11 -24.79
N MET A 83 7.29 -5.84 -23.80
CA MET A 83 7.03 -7.28 -23.70
C MET A 83 5.61 -7.61 -23.22
N LEU A 84 5.06 -6.80 -22.30
CA LEU A 84 3.66 -6.90 -21.89
C LEU A 84 2.73 -6.57 -23.07
N ASP A 85 3.03 -5.52 -23.83
CA ASP A 85 2.25 -5.13 -25.02
C ASP A 85 2.27 -6.23 -26.09
N HIS A 86 3.44 -6.77 -26.40
CA HIS A 86 3.55 -7.88 -27.33
C HIS A 86 2.81 -9.15 -26.89
N ALA A 87 2.60 -9.31 -25.58
CA ALA A 87 1.88 -10.44 -25.00
C ALA A 87 0.35 -10.22 -24.89
N GLY A 88 -0.19 -9.08 -25.39
CA GLY A 88 -1.61 -8.73 -25.27
C GLY A 88 -2.01 -8.35 -23.84
N LEU A 89 -1.08 -7.78 -23.07
CA LEU A 89 -1.26 -7.39 -21.68
C LEU A 89 -1.12 -5.87 -21.47
N GLU A 90 -1.53 -5.08 -22.46
CA GLU A 90 -1.47 -3.62 -22.45
C GLU A 90 -2.25 -3.04 -21.28
N GLY A 91 -3.34 -3.72 -20.86
CA GLY A 91 -4.16 -3.35 -19.70
C GLY A 91 -3.47 -3.51 -18.35
N THR A 92 -2.39 -4.30 -18.27
CA THR A 92 -1.63 -4.46 -17.03
C THR A 92 -0.77 -3.23 -16.77
N ARG A 93 -1.08 -2.49 -15.72
CA ARG A 93 -0.37 -1.27 -15.32
C ARG A 93 1.00 -1.61 -14.73
N ILE A 94 1.97 -0.73 -14.93
CA ILE A 94 3.27 -0.80 -14.25
C ILE A 94 3.32 0.35 -13.24
N LEU A 95 3.62 0.03 -11.99
CA LEU A 95 3.84 1.00 -10.93
C LEU A 95 5.33 1.00 -10.58
N CYS A 96 5.91 2.18 -10.45
CA CYS A 96 7.31 2.31 -10.06
C CYS A 96 7.48 2.42 -8.55
N TRP A 97 8.73 2.36 -8.10
CA TRP A 97 9.14 2.48 -6.71
C TRP A 97 8.78 1.24 -5.89
N ASP A 98 7.61 1.20 -5.24
CA ASP A 98 7.17 0.13 -4.35
C ASP A 98 7.96 0.09 -3.04
N HIS A 99 8.02 1.24 -2.35
CA HIS A 99 8.76 1.43 -1.12
C HIS A 99 8.23 2.63 -0.31
N ASN A 100 8.86 2.94 0.80
CA ASN A 100 8.50 3.98 1.75
C ASN A 100 8.34 5.37 1.12
N TYR A 101 7.56 6.22 1.78
CA TYR A 101 7.40 7.63 1.36
C TYR A 101 8.74 8.38 1.29
N SER A 102 9.70 7.98 2.11
CA SER A 102 11.05 8.52 2.16
C SER A 102 12.01 7.46 2.67
N THR A 103 13.21 7.42 2.10
CA THR A 103 14.36 6.64 2.60
C THR A 103 15.57 7.55 2.73
N ASP A 104 16.63 7.08 3.35
CA ASP A 104 17.86 7.87 3.51
C ASP A 104 18.50 8.22 2.16
N HIS A 105 18.43 7.31 1.17
CA HIS A 105 19.00 7.55 -0.15
C HIS A 105 18.06 8.33 -1.09
N TYR A 106 16.75 8.17 -0.90
CA TYR A 106 15.72 8.81 -1.75
C TYR A 106 14.68 9.53 -0.88
N PRO A 107 15.07 10.69 -0.32
CA PRO A 107 14.16 11.47 0.51
C PRO A 107 12.98 12.01 -0.31
N ASP A 108 11.82 12.07 0.34
CA ASP A 108 10.64 12.78 -0.18
C ASP A 108 10.24 12.43 -1.62
N GLY A 109 10.32 11.15 -1.99
CA GLY A 109 9.94 10.68 -3.32
C GLY A 109 10.96 10.97 -4.42
N ALA A 110 12.21 11.23 -4.07
CA ALA A 110 13.28 11.49 -5.03
C ALA A 110 13.42 10.38 -6.09
N PHE A 111 13.30 9.11 -5.68
CA PHE A 111 13.36 8.00 -6.62
C PHE A 111 12.35 8.13 -7.76
N VAL A 112 11.10 8.46 -7.43
CA VAL A 112 10.02 8.59 -8.42
C VAL A 112 10.28 9.76 -9.37
N ARG A 113 10.74 10.91 -8.84
CA ARG A 113 11.09 12.07 -9.66
C ARG A 113 12.24 11.76 -10.62
N ASP A 114 13.29 11.10 -10.12
CA ASP A 114 14.47 10.74 -10.91
C ASP A 114 14.11 9.72 -12.00
N MET A 115 13.24 8.76 -11.68
CA MET A 115 12.75 7.79 -12.66
C MET A 115 11.88 8.45 -13.75
N TYR A 116 11.02 9.38 -13.38
CA TYR A 116 10.15 10.10 -14.31
C TYR A 116 10.86 11.20 -15.12
N ALA A 117 12.11 11.51 -14.81
CA ALA A 117 12.97 12.31 -15.68
C ALA A 117 13.24 11.62 -17.04
N ASP A 118 13.16 10.29 -17.11
CA ASP A 118 13.12 9.55 -18.38
C ASP A 118 11.68 9.56 -18.94
N SER A 119 11.46 10.27 -20.05
CA SER A 119 10.12 10.42 -20.65
C SER A 119 9.50 9.10 -21.10
N ALA A 120 10.30 8.12 -21.52
CA ALA A 120 9.82 6.81 -21.93
C ALA A 120 9.35 6.00 -20.69
N ALA A 121 10.07 6.09 -19.58
CA ALA A 121 9.66 5.49 -18.31
C ALA A 121 8.42 6.17 -17.76
N LEU A 122 8.35 7.51 -17.79
CA LEU A 122 7.16 8.25 -17.42
C LEU A 122 5.93 7.79 -18.22
N THR A 123 6.08 7.61 -19.55
CA THR A 123 5.00 7.13 -20.39
C THR A 123 4.59 5.70 -20.06
N ALA A 124 5.55 4.81 -19.82
CA ALA A 124 5.32 3.39 -19.58
C ALA A 124 4.69 3.10 -18.20
N CYS A 125 4.91 3.96 -17.19
CA CYS A 125 4.35 3.80 -15.86
C CYS A 125 2.96 4.43 -15.76
N ALA A 126 2.01 3.70 -15.18
CA ALA A 126 0.70 4.22 -14.82
C ALA A 126 0.76 5.09 -13.55
N GLY A 127 1.76 4.90 -12.72
CA GLY A 127 1.96 5.63 -11.48
C GLY A 127 3.01 5.03 -10.58
N SER A 128 2.95 5.35 -9.30
CA SER A 128 3.90 4.94 -8.26
C SER A 128 3.23 4.18 -7.12
N ALA A 129 3.99 3.28 -6.52
CA ALA A 129 3.59 2.41 -5.42
C ALA A 129 4.33 2.79 -4.15
N TRP A 130 3.63 2.79 -3.00
CA TRP A 130 4.13 3.35 -1.75
C TRP A 130 3.88 2.46 -0.56
N HIS A 131 4.88 2.39 0.34
CA HIS A 131 4.81 1.78 1.66
C HIS A 131 4.85 2.87 2.75
N TYR A 132 4.27 2.60 3.90
CA TYR A 132 4.06 3.62 4.92
C TYR A 132 5.08 3.60 6.07
N TYR A 133 6.08 2.73 6.02
CA TYR A 133 6.98 2.50 7.14
C TYR A 133 8.00 3.62 7.38
N GLY A 134 8.19 4.52 6.43
CA GLY A 134 9.14 5.63 6.57
C GLY A 134 8.73 6.87 5.80
N GLY A 135 8.92 8.04 6.42
CA GLY A 135 8.54 9.34 5.86
C GLY A 135 7.11 9.75 6.18
N SER A 136 6.49 10.52 5.30
CA SER A 136 5.14 11.08 5.46
C SER A 136 4.32 10.87 4.21
N ALA A 137 3.05 10.52 4.37
CA ALA A 137 2.09 10.38 3.27
C ALA A 137 1.99 11.64 2.38
N ARG A 138 2.33 12.83 2.90
CA ARG A 138 2.41 14.08 2.12
C ARG A 138 3.37 13.99 0.94
N THR A 139 4.31 13.06 0.95
CA THR A 139 5.18 12.79 -0.20
C THR A 139 4.36 12.38 -1.43
N MET A 140 3.30 11.60 -1.24
CA MET A 140 2.40 11.21 -2.32
C MET A 140 1.72 12.43 -2.96
N SER A 141 1.24 13.39 -2.15
CA SER A 141 0.69 14.66 -2.68
C SER A 141 1.74 15.44 -3.47
N ARG A 142 2.98 15.55 -2.99
CA ARG A 142 4.05 16.24 -3.74
C ARG A 142 4.35 15.56 -5.08
N ILE A 143 4.27 14.24 -5.14
CA ILE A 143 4.44 13.50 -6.40
C ILE A 143 3.22 13.70 -7.30
N HIS A 144 2.00 13.69 -6.76
CA HIS A 144 0.79 13.99 -7.52
C HIS A 144 0.84 15.39 -8.14
N ASP A 145 1.22 16.40 -7.36
CA ASP A 145 1.29 17.79 -7.83
C ASP A 145 2.31 17.96 -8.97
N ALA A 146 3.43 17.25 -8.89
CA ALA A 146 4.46 17.23 -9.94
C ALA A 146 4.05 16.42 -11.19
N PHE A 147 3.23 15.37 -11.01
CA PHE A 147 2.82 14.44 -12.06
C PHE A 147 1.33 14.10 -11.97
N PRO A 148 0.42 15.06 -12.18
CA PRO A 148 -1.01 14.92 -11.88
C PRO A 148 -1.73 13.83 -12.70
N ASN A 149 -1.16 13.42 -13.83
CA ASN A 149 -1.70 12.36 -14.68
C ASN A 149 -1.21 10.96 -14.25
N LYS A 150 -0.38 10.85 -13.19
CA LYS A 150 0.10 9.58 -12.67
C LYS A 150 -0.66 9.18 -11.41
N GLY A 151 -1.11 7.94 -11.38
CA GLY A 151 -1.80 7.41 -10.20
C GLY A 151 -0.83 7.12 -9.06
N ILE A 152 -1.40 7.03 -7.85
CA ILE A 152 -0.68 6.74 -6.61
C ILE A 152 -1.39 5.57 -5.94
N TRP A 153 -0.63 4.56 -5.51
CA TRP A 153 -1.15 3.40 -4.82
C TRP A 153 -0.35 3.13 -3.55
N ALA A 154 -1.03 3.00 -2.42
CA ALA A 154 -0.41 2.44 -1.22
C ALA A 154 -0.49 0.91 -1.34
N THR A 155 0.66 0.30 -1.57
CA THR A 155 0.80 -1.11 -1.96
C THR A 155 1.24 -2.00 -0.83
N GLU A 156 1.75 -1.43 0.26
CA GLU A 156 2.08 -2.19 1.45
C GLU A 156 1.93 -1.38 2.73
N ALA A 157 1.26 -1.98 3.69
CA ALA A 157 1.21 -1.60 5.09
C ALA A 157 1.06 -2.85 5.95
N SER A 158 1.48 -2.82 7.20
CA SER A 158 1.31 -3.94 8.13
C SER A 158 1.34 -3.45 9.56
N GLY A 159 0.49 -4.00 10.39
CA GLY A 159 0.73 -3.99 11.83
C GLY A 159 1.80 -5.01 12.22
N GLY A 160 2.36 -4.85 13.40
CA GLY A 160 3.37 -5.76 13.93
C GLY A 160 3.93 -5.31 15.26
N ASP A 161 4.95 -6.02 15.75
CA ASP A 161 5.58 -5.76 17.04
C ASP A 161 6.40 -4.47 17.08
N TRP A 162 6.71 -3.89 15.93
CA TRP A 162 7.35 -2.57 15.81
C TRP A 162 6.39 -1.40 16.08
N GLY A 163 5.10 -1.67 16.19
CA GLY A 163 4.04 -0.69 16.43
C GLY A 163 3.22 -1.03 17.69
N PRO A 164 2.06 -0.38 17.86
CA PRO A 164 1.18 -0.66 18.98
C PRO A 164 0.69 -2.11 19.00
N ARG A 165 0.87 -2.81 20.13
CA ARG A 165 0.45 -4.21 20.31
C ARG A 165 -0.98 -4.33 20.84
N ASN A 166 -1.43 -3.39 21.67
CA ASN A 166 -2.77 -3.38 22.23
C ASN A 166 -3.80 -3.05 21.14
N PHE A 167 -5.00 -3.62 21.27
CA PHE A 167 -6.05 -3.56 20.26
C PHE A 167 -6.39 -2.11 19.88
N THR A 168 -6.77 -1.26 20.83
CA THR A 168 -7.20 0.11 20.53
C THR A 168 -6.10 0.97 19.91
N PRO A 169 -4.89 1.07 20.48
CA PRO A 169 -3.81 1.79 19.82
C PRO A 169 -3.46 1.27 18.43
N ALA A 170 -3.51 -0.05 18.22
CA ALA A 170 -3.25 -0.64 16.90
C ALA A 170 -4.35 -0.27 15.88
N LEU A 171 -5.63 -0.33 16.30
CA LEU A 171 -6.77 0.09 15.50
C LEU A 171 -6.63 1.55 15.04
N LEU A 172 -6.35 2.45 15.99
CA LEU A 172 -6.23 3.87 15.72
C LEU A 172 -5.01 4.19 14.83
N SER A 173 -3.90 3.52 15.07
CA SER A 173 -2.67 3.69 14.29
C SER A 173 -2.90 3.34 12.81
N LEU A 174 -3.47 2.16 12.55
CA LEU A 174 -3.73 1.74 11.17
C LEU A 174 -4.86 2.56 10.53
N GLY A 175 -5.93 2.86 11.27
CA GLY A 175 -7.00 3.74 10.80
C GLY A 175 -6.47 5.11 10.38
N THR A 176 -5.60 5.71 11.18
CA THR A 176 -4.91 6.97 10.85
C THR A 176 -4.05 6.84 9.60
N ALA A 177 -3.27 5.75 9.50
CA ALA A 177 -2.42 5.53 8.33
C ALA A 177 -3.24 5.46 7.03
N VAL A 178 -4.37 4.74 7.03
CA VAL A 178 -5.25 4.64 5.86
C VAL A 178 -5.89 5.98 5.55
N ILE A 179 -6.37 6.74 6.54
CA ILE A 179 -6.87 8.11 6.36
C ILE A 179 -5.80 8.99 5.69
N ASP A 180 -4.57 8.95 6.19
CA ASP A 180 -3.48 9.73 5.65
C ASP A 180 -3.13 9.29 4.20
N MET A 181 -3.21 8.01 3.88
CA MET A 181 -3.05 7.50 2.51
C MET A 181 -4.12 8.09 1.58
N MET A 182 -5.40 8.01 1.97
CA MET A 182 -6.51 8.48 1.14
C MET A 182 -6.48 9.99 0.93
N ASN A 183 -6.20 10.75 1.97
CA ASN A 183 -6.06 12.22 1.89
C ASN A 183 -4.85 12.69 1.07
N ASN A 184 -3.93 11.76 0.74
CA ASN A 184 -2.74 12.02 -0.06
C ASN A 184 -2.74 11.25 -1.38
N TRP A 185 -3.92 11.13 -2.03
CA TRP A 185 -4.12 10.62 -3.38
C TRP A 185 -3.97 9.11 -3.57
N ALA A 186 -3.82 8.33 -2.51
CA ALA A 186 -3.74 6.89 -2.67
C ALA A 186 -5.08 6.31 -3.18
N ARG A 187 -4.99 5.46 -4.20
CA ARG A 187 -6.12 4.75 -4.83
C ARG A 187 -6.33 3.36 -4.24
N SER A 188 -5.47 2.94 -3.33
CA SER A 188 -5.54 1.67 -2.62
C SER A 188 -4.90 1.78 -1.24
N ALA A 189 -5.27 0.87 -0.35
CA ALA A 189 -4.55 0.55 0.87
C ALA A 189 -4.44 -0.97 0.95
N VAL A 190 -3.25 -1.51 0.66
CA VAL A 190 -2.98 -2.94 0.66
C VAL A 190 -2.20 -3.31 1.91
N LEU A 191 -2.69 -4.31 2.64
CA LEU A 191 -2.02 -4.81 3.83
C LEU A 191 -1.21 -6.08 3.51
N TRP A 192 -0.05 -6.23 4.17
CA TRP A 192 0.93 -7.27 3.90
C TRP A 192 0.40 -8.68 4.12
N ASN A 193 -0.28 -8.93 5.26
CA ASN A 193 -0.73 -10.26 5.61
C ASN A 193 -2.25 -10.32 5.84
N ILE A 194 -2.94 -11.24 5.16
CA ILE A 194 -4.34 -11.52 5.45
C ILE A 194 -4.49 -12.41 6.69
N ALA A 195 -3.67 -13.46 6.80
CA ALA A 195 -3.74 -14.44 7.87
C ALA A 195 -2.36 -14.91 8.30
N LEU A 196 -2.14 -14.97 9.59
CA LEU A 196 -0.98 -15.63 10.22
C LEU A 196 -1.49 -16.60 11.29
N ASP A 197 -0.68 -17.59 11.64
CA ASP A 197 -0.93 -18.44 12.79
C ASP A 197 -0.66 -17.70 14.12
N GLU A 198 -0.91 -18.34 15.26
CA GLU A 198 -0.71 -17.72 16.58
C GLU A 198 0.76 -17.57 16.97
N HIS A 199 1.67 -18.15 16.18
CA HIS A 199 3.11 -18.03 16.33
C HIS A 199 3.73 -17.01 15.35
N GLY A 200 2.87 -16.31 14.55
CA GLY A 200 3.30 -15.33 13.55
C GLY A 200 3.74 -15.93 12.22
N GLY A 201 3.44 -17.22 12.00
CA GLY A 201 3.76 -17.94 10.77
C GLY A 201 2.59 -18.03 9.76
N PRO A 202 2.83 -18.63 8.60
CA PRO A 202 4.14 -19.14 8.14
C PRO A 202 5.14 -18.02 7.92
N ASP A 203 6.35 -18.21 8.36
CA ASP A 203 7.40 -17.23 8.18
C ASP A 203 8.65 -17.84 7.51
N TYR A 204 9.50 -16.95 6.97
CA TYR A 204 10.73 -17.35 6.32
C TYR A 204 11.82 -17.80 7.32
N TYR A 205 11.70 -17.40 8.58
CA TYR A 205 12.68 -17.71 9.62
C TYR A 205 12.70 -19.19 9.97
N TYR A 206 11.54 -19.84 9.93
CA TYR A 206 11.42 -21.29 10.16
C TYR A 206 12.29 -22.11 9.19
N LEU A 207 12.29 -21.75 7.90
CA LEU A 207 13.10 -22.41 6.88
C LEU A 207 14.61 -22.26 7.09
N ARG A 208 15.02 -21.32 7.94
CA ARG A 208 16.42 -21.02 8.24
C ARG A 208 16.89 -21.53 9.59
N ASN A 209 16.06 -22.28 10.30
CA ASN A 209 16.31 -22.68 11.69
C ASN A 209 16.67 -21.48 12.59
N ASP A 210 16.04 -20.34 12.34
CA ASP A 210 16.18 -19.10 13.09
C ASP A 210 15.04 -19.05 14.10
N ARG A 211 15.35 -18.94 15.38
CA ARG A 211 14.36 -18.91 16.47
C ARG A 211 13.58 -17.60 16.56
N ARG A 212 13.87 -16.62 15.69
CA ARG A 212 13.10 -15.40 15.61
C ARG A 212 11.78 -15.67 14.93
N HIS A 213 10.71 -15.19 15.52
CA HIS A 213 9.37 -15.23 14.94
C HIS A 213 9.16 -14.02 14.03
N SER A 214 8.19 -14.13 13.12
CA SER A 214 7.70 -12.99 12.38
C SER A 214 7.11 -11.95 13.35
N GLU A 215 7.55 -10.72 13.20
CA GLU A 215 7.01 -9.58 13.96
C GLU A 215 5.73 -9.02 13.32
N ASN A 216 5.32 -9.57 12.18
CA ASN A 216 4.15 -9.14 11.43
C ASN A 216 2.84 -9.55 12.13
N ARG A 217 1.79 -8.77 11.94
CA ARG A 217 0.43 -9.09 12.35
C ARG A 217 -0.46 -9.20 11.12
N GLY A 218 -1.21 -10.30 11.00
CA GLY A 218 -2.22 -10.47 9.98
C GLY A 218 -3.52 -9.73 10.29
N LEU A 219 -4.42 -9.62 9.32
CA LEU A 219 -5.80 -9.18 9.57
C LEU A 219 -6.48 -10.13 10.55
N ILE A 220 -6.22 -11.42 10.38
CA ILE A 220 -6.71 -12.47 11.26
C ILE A 220 -5.55 -13.33 11.77
N THR A 221 -5.78 -13.96 12.91
CA THR A 221 -4.93 -15.03 13.44
C THR A 221 -5.70 -16.34 13.40
N VAL A 222 -5.13 -17.35 12.76
CA VAL A 222 -5.64 -18.73 12.78
C VAL A 222 -4.97 -19.47 13.93
N ARG A 223 -5.75 -19.98 14.89
CA ARG A 223 -5.22 -20.69 16.05
C ARG A 223 -5.06 -22.17 15.78
N ASP A 224 -4.30 -22.84 16.61
CA ASP A 224 -4.04 -24.28 16.51
C ASP A 224 -5.33 -25.12 16.62
N ASP A 225 -6.34 -24.62 17.33
CA ASP A 225 -7.66 -25.24 17.43
C ASP A 225 -8.57 -24.99 16.20
N GLY A 226 -8.06 -24.29 15.18
CA GLY A 226 -8.78 -23.91 13.98
C GLY A 226 -9.68 -22.69 14.14
N SER A 227 -9.78 -22.09 15.34
CA SER A 227 -10.55 -20.88 15.54
C SER A 227 -9.86 -19.65 14.94
N ILE A 228 -10.64 -18.63 14.58
CA ILE A 228 -10.16 -17.41 13.95
C ILE A 228 -10.37 -16.22 14.88
N ARG A 229 -9.28 -15.52 15.19
CA ARG A 229 -9.31 -14.23 15.87
C ARG A 229 -9.16 -13.10 14.85
N ARG A 230 -10.07 -12.13 14.84
CA ARG A 230 -9.92 -10.89 14.09
C ARG A 230 -9.05 -9.92 14.87
N ASN A 231 -7.98 -9.44 14.25
CA ASN A 231 -7.06 -8.48 14.87
C ASN A 231 -7.55 -7.03 14.66
N ALA A 232 -6.91 -6.07 15.31
CA ALA A 232 -7.26 -4.65 15.16
C ALA A 232 -7.22 -4.19 13.70
N ASP A 233 -6.28 -4.72 12.93
CA ASP A 233 -6.08 -4.44 11.49
C ASP A 233 -7.30 -4.85 10.65
N TYR A 234 -7.97 -5.94 11.00
CA TYR A 234 -9.21 -6.37 10.35
C TYR A 234 -10.31 -5.31 10.49
N TYR A 235 -10.47 -4.78 11.69
CA TYR A 235 -11.50 -3.77 11.95
C TYR A 235 -11.10 -2.42 11.34
N ALA A 236 -9.83 -2.02 11.45
CA ALA A 236 -9.34 -0.79 10.84
C ALA A 236 -9.61 -0.76 9.32
N LEU A 237 -9.22 -1.81 8.61
CA LEU A 237 -9.50 -1.92 7.17
C LEU A 237 -11.01 -2.04 6.89
N GLY A 238 -11.74 -2.72 7.77
CA GLY A 238 -13.19 -2.92 7.66
C GLY A 238 -13.99 -1.62 7.63
N HIS A 239 -13.55 -0.57 8.34
CA HIS A 239 -14.18 0.75 8.30
C HIS A 239 -14.16 1.39 6.92
N PHE A 240 -13.19 1.05 6.09
CA PHE A 240 -13.11 1.50 4.70
C PHE A 240 -13.76 0.49 3.75
N SER A 241 -13.28 -0.75 3.75
CA SER A 241 -13.66 -1.76 2.74
C SER A 241 -15.14 -2.14 2.76
N LYS A 242 -15.83 -1.97 3.89
CA LYS A 242 -17.25 -2.26 4.02
C LYS A 242 -18.14 -1.18 3.41
N TYR A 243 -17.70 0.08 3.48
CA TYR A 243 -18.57 1.23 3.17
C TYR A 243 -18.08 2.04 1.96
N VAL A 244 -16.85 1.82 1.51
CA VAL A 244 -16.23 2.54 0.39
C VAL A 244 -15.95 1.56 -0.76
N PRO A 245 -16.94 1.25 -1.59
CA PRO A 245 -16.77 0.32 -2.72
C PRO A 245 -15.83 0.90 -3.80
N ILE A 246 -15.29 0.01 -4.64
CA ILE A 246 -14.47 0.40 -5.80
C ILE A 246 -15.29 1.32 -6.71
N GLY A 247 -14.73 2.48 -7.07
CA GLY A 247 -15.42 3.51 -7.85
C GLY A 247 -15.83 4.73 -7.02
N SER A 248 -15.75 4.65 -5.68
CA SER A 248 -15.91 5.80 -4.80
C SER A 248 -14.78 6.82 -5.01
N ARG A 249 -15.03 8.07 -4.68
CA ARG A 249 -14.05 9.16 -4.78
C ARG A 249 -13.77 9.76 -3.42
N CYS A 250 -12.49 9.81 -3.02
CA CYS A 250 -12.10 10.60 -1.87
C CYS A 250 -12.39 12.08 -2.16
N VAL A 251 -13.04 12.74 -1.22
CA VAL A 251 -13.42 14.16 -1.32
C VAL A 251 -12.79 14.97 -0.20
N GLU A 252 -12.73 16.27 -0.38
CA GLU A 252 -12.19 17.17 0.65
C GLU A 252 -12.95 17.02 1.97
N CYS A 253 -12.20 16.85 3.05
CA CYS A 253 -12.71 16.77 4.41
C CYS A 253 -11.89 17.71 5.30
N ALA A 254 -12.43 18.87 5.63
CA ALA A 254 -11.81 19.81 6.55
C ALA A 254 -12.24 19.54 7.99
N LEU A 255 -11.30 19.70 8.92
CA LEU A 255 -11.52 19.58 10.36
C LEU A 255 -11.13 20.91 11.02
N ASP A 256 -12.11 21.64 11.56
CA ASP A 256 -11.87 22.86 12.30
C ASP A 256 -11.85 22.57 13.80
N HIS A 257 -10.83 23.07 14.49
CA HIS A 257 -10.66 22.96 15.95
C HIS A 257 -10.73 21.53 16.53
N ALA A 258 -10.54 20.48 15.71
CA ALA A 258 -10.66 19.08 16.10
C ALA A 258 -9.28 18.44 16.36
N GLN A 259 -8.50 18.98 17.29
CA GLN A 259 -7.21 18.39 17.70
C GLN A 259 -7.40 16.94 18.15
N GLY A 260 -6.51 16.05 17.70
CA GLY A 260 -6.57 14.62 18.01
C GLY A 260 -7.59 13.84 17.16
N VAL A 261 -8.21 14.50 16.17
CA VAL A 261 -9.08 13.83 15.19
C VAL A 261 -8.40 13.80 13.82
N ARG A 262 -8.62 12.69 13.11
CA ARG A 262 -8.30 12.52 11.69
C ARG A 262 -9.54 12.06 10.96
N ALA A 263 -9.74 12.50 9.73
CA ALA A 263 -10.88 12.10 8.92
C ALA A 263 -10.50 11.98 7.44
N ALA A 264 -11.18 11.07 6.76
CA ALA A 264 -11.25 11.03 5.29
C ALA A 264 -12.72 10.86 4.90
N ALA A 265 -13.14 11.53 3.84
CA ALA A 265 -14.49 11.42 3.33
C ALA A 265 -14.50 10.93 1.88
N PHE A 266 -15.54 10.19 1.54
CA PHE A 266 -15.70 9.55 0.24
C PHE A 266 -17.12 9.80 -0.28
N LEU A 267 -17.21 10.18 -1.54
CA LEU A 267 -18.46 10.18 -2.29
C LEU A 267 -18.63 8.81 -2.94
N VAL A 268 -19.65 8.09 -2.55
CA VAL A 268 -20.06 6.80 -3.11
C VAL A 268 -21.21 7.08 -4.08
N PRO A 269 -21.02 6.91 -5.39
CA PRO A 269 -22.07 7.14 -6.37
C PRO A 269 -23.31 6.27 -6.15
N ALA A 270 -24.48 6.78 -6.46
CA ALA A 270 -25.77 6.05 -6.35
C ALA A 270 -25.74 4.66 -7.00
N ALA A 271 -25.04 4.52 -8.12
CA ALA A 271 -24.88 3.23 -8.80
C ALA A 271 -24.14 2.14 -7.97
N LEU A 272 -23.47 2.53 -6.90
CA LEU A 272 -22.71 1.65 -6.00
C LEU A 272 -23.38 1.53 -4.61
N THR A 273 -24.45 2.27 -4.37
CA THR A 273 -25.26 2.19 -3.15
C THR A 273 -26.51 1.33 -3.42
N HIS A 274 -27.13 0.84 -2.38
CA HIS A 274 -28.45 0.19 -2.48
C HIS A 274 -29.59 1.19 -2.28
N GLY A 275 -29.29 2.49 -2.35
CA GLY A 275 -30.24 3.61 -2.15
C GLY A 275 -30.45 4.47 -3.40
N ASP A 276 -31.34 5.47 -3.29
CA ASP A 276 -31.76 6.31 -4.40
C ASP A 276 -30.85 7.50 -4.69
N GLY A 277 -29.67 7.60 -4.07
CA GLY A 277 -28.78 8.75 -4.23
C GLY A 277 -27.32 8.46 -3.93
N ASP A 278 -26.48 9.44 -4.23
CA ASP A 278 -25.08 9.45 -3.83
C ASP A 278 -25.01 9.47 -2.30
N GLN A 279 -24.06 8.73 -1.75
CA GLN A 279 -23.84 8.66 -0.30
C GLN A 279 -22.46 9.24 0.06
N VAL A 280 -22.39 9.98 1.14
CA VAL A 280 -21.11 10.37 1.72
C VAL A 280 -20.74 9.42 2.86
N VAL A 281 -19.56 8.84 2.79
CA VAL A 281 -18.98 8.02 3.85
C VAL A 281 -17.81 8.78 4.44
N ALA A 282 -17.84 9.08 5.74
CA ALA A 282 -16.70 9.61 6.47
C ALA A 282 -16.15 8.57 7.43
N VAL A 283 -14.83 8.40 7.43
CA VAL A 283 -14.10 7.56 8.40
C VAL A 283 -13.26 8.47 9.26
N LEU A 284 -13.49 8.41 10.58
CA LEU A 284 -12.90 9.32 11.56
C LEU A 284 -12.19 8.54 12.66
N VAL A 285 -10.98 8.99 13.01
CA VAL A 285 -10.25 8.56 14.20
C VAL A 285 -10.35 9.65 15.25
N ASN A 286 -10.81 9.32 16.45
CA ASN A 286 -10.63 10.12 17.64
C ASN A 286 -9.54 9.49 18.51
N SER A 287 -8.35 10.09 18.57
CA SER A 287 -7.24 9.62 19.39
C SER A 287 -7.26 10.16 20.84
N ARG A 288 -8.27 10.97 21.17
CA ARG A 288 -8.42 11.58 22.51
C ARG A 288 -8.95 10.56 23.50
N PRO A 289 -8.59 10.68 24.77
CA PRO A 289 -9.14 9.85 25.84
C PRO A 289 -10.59 10.20 26.20
N GLU A 290 -11.14 11.30 25.68
CA GLU A 290 -12.53 11.74 25.88
C GLU A 290 -13.33 11.68 24.56
N PRO A 291 -14.65 11.52 24.63
CA PRO A 291 -15.52 11.70 23.49
C PRO A 291 -15.47 13.15 22.99
N LEU A 292 -15.82 13.32 21.73
CA LEU A 292 -15.87 14.63 21.07
C LEU A 292 -17.12 14.78 20.23
N ASP A 293 -17.85 15.86 20.42
CA ASP A 293 -18.97 16.23 19.58
C ASP A 293 -18.45 17.05 18.38
N LEU A 294 -18.83 16.64 17.18
CA LEU A 294 -18.52 17.30 15.93
C LEU A 294 -19.82 17.71 15.22
N LEU A 295 -19.87 18.92 14.74
CA LEU A 295 -20.89 19.32 13.80
C LEU A 295 -20.41 19.06 12.38
N CYS A 296 -21.01 18.08 11.73
CA CYS A 296 -20.68 17.68 10.36
C CYS A 296 -21.54 18.44 9.36
N HIS A 297 -20.91 19.19 8.46
CA HIS A 297 -21.59 19.84 7.36
C HIS A 297 -21.19 19.21 6.03
N LEU A 298 -22.20 18.85 5.23
CA LEU A 298 -22.00 18.52 3.83
C LEU A 298 -22.18 19.82 3.01
N ARG A 299 -21.19 20.16 2.18
CA ARG A 299 -21.26 21.34 1.33
C ARG A 299 -22.48 21.22 0.40
N GLY A 300 -23.39 22.20 0.48
CA GLY A 300 -24.65 22.21 -0.28
C GLY A 300 -25.83 21.57 0.44
N ALA A 301 -25.69 20.95 1.59
CA ALA A 301 -26.78 20.53 2.46
C ALA A 301 -27.12 21.66 3.46
N GLY A 302 -28.41 21.89 3.70
CA GLY A 302 -28.87 23.06 4.50
C GLY A 302 -28.54 22.95 5.99
N ASN A 303 -28.51 21.76 6.58
CA ASN A 303 -28.32 21.55 8.01
C ASN A 303 -27.13 20.65 8.31
N GLY A 304 -26.39 20.95 9.39
CA GLY A 304 -25.35 20.10 9.91
C GLY A 304 -25.93 18.97 10.77
N VAL A 305 -25.20 17.88 10.87
CA VAL A 305 -25.50 16.74 11.73
C VAL A 305 -24.51 16.69 12.88
N MET A 306 -25.01 16.62 14.11
CA MET A 306 -24.17 16.41 15.29
C MET A 306 -23.77 14.93 15.37
N LEU A 307 -22.46 14.70 15.47
CA LEU A 307 -21.87 13.38 15.61
C LEU A 307 -21.00 13.33 16.87
N THR A 308 -21.31 12.43 17.79
CA THR A 308 -20.44 12.17 18.95
C THR A 308 -19.44 11.07 18.58
N LEU A 309 -18.16 11.40 18.54
CA LEU A 309 -17.08 10.43 18.42
C LEU A 309 -16.73 9.88 19.80
N PRO A 310 -16.87 8.57 20.07
CA PRO A 310 -16.43 7.99 21.32
C PRO A 310 -14.92 8.24 21.59
N ALA A 311 -14.52 8.19 22.84
CA ALA A 311 -13.10 8.25 23.20
C ALA A 311 -12.31 7.13 22.54
N SER A 312 -11.09 7.41 22.09
CA SER A 312 -10.15 6.42 21.52
C SER A 312 -10.84 5.48 20.51
N SER A 313 -11.47 6.05 19.48
CA SER A 313 -12.33 5.31 18.56
C SER A 313 -11.97 5.52 17.09
N LEU A 314 -12.35 4.55 16.27
CA LEU A 314 -12.47 4.63 14.81
C LEU A 314 -13.95 4.49 14.47
N THR A 315 -14.49 5.46 13.76
CA THR A 315 -15.94 5.59 13.48
C THR A 315 -16.18 5.77 11.99
N SER A 316 -17.15 5.05 11.42
CA SER A 316 -17.68 5.33 10.09
C SER A 316 -19.05 6.03 10.22
N PHE A 317 -19.20 7.13 9.52
CA PHE A 317 -20.43 7.91 9.41
C PHE A 317 -20.91 7.89 7.98
N LEU A 318 -22.21 7.64 7.78
CA LEU A 318 -22.86 7.56 6.47
C LEU A 318 -23.98 8.61 6.42
N ALA A 319 -23.99 9.41 5.35
CA ALA A 319 -24.95 10.49 5.11
C ALA A 319 -25.41 10.51 3.64
#